data_7997e354dc58c27d93f49839639e473f
#
_entry.id   7997e354dc58c27d93f49839639e473f
#
_cell.length_a   1.000
_cell.length_b   1.000
_cell.length_c   1.000
_cell.angle_alpha   90.00
_cell.angle_beta   90.00
_cell.angle_gamma   90.00
#
_symmetry.space_group_name_H-M   'P 1'
#
loop_
_entity.id
_entity.type
_entity.pdbx_description
1 polymer ?
#
loop_
_entity_poly.entity_id
_entity_poly.type
_entity_poly.pdbx_seq_one_letter_code
_entity_poly.pdbx_strand_id
1 'polypeptide(L)'
;MRKIKIAQIGTSRYSHGSSIFASLCEQKELFEVAGYAFPENEDEKFPEFKEQYAPYRRMTVEEILSDPTIEAVAVETEEVYLLKYAKMVAKAGKHLHMEKPGSPNLDDFRELVSILKEKNLAFSLGYMYRFNPKVKELLSRVKSGELGKIFSVEAQMSCKHSKEQRAFLSDFPGGMTFFLGCHLIDLVYQIMGEPTAVLPLSRSTGIDGVHTDDLGMAVFQYENGISFIKASDNEVGGFLRRNLIVTGERGSLAIQPLEYYPALPESDKQTATMNECFDTAVWQAEWTKETSLPFDRYDSMMKNFAEIVRGKENPYSYDYELRLFELVLQACGK
;
A
#
# COMPACT_ATOMS: atom_id res chain seq x y z
N MET A 1 -20.08 -18.84 5.21
CA MET A 1 -19.21 -18.45 6.33
C MET A 1 -19.87 -17.34 7.13
N ARG A 2 -19.53 -17.14 8.43
CA ARG A 2 -20.01 -15.98 9.20
C ARG A 2 -19.44 -14.69 8.57
N LYS A 3 -20.30 -13.70 8.35
CA LYS A 3 -19.87 -12.38 7.89
C LYS A 3 -19.19 -11.63 9.04
N ILE A 4 -18.25 -10.78 8.69
CA ILE A 4 -17.60 -9.86 9.62
C ILE A 4 -18.38 -8.55 9.59
N LYS A 5 -18.91 -8.12 10.73
CA LYS A 5 -19.53 -6.81 10.83
C LYS A 5 -18.44 -5.75 10.94
N ILE A 6 -18.38 -4.87 9.95
CA ILE A 6 -17.31 -3.88 9.77
C ILE A 6 -17.89 -2.49 9.58
N ALA A 7 -17.18 -1.47 10.04
CA ALA A 7 -17.45 -0.07 9.72
C ALA A 7 -16.21 0.60 9.13
N GLN A 8 -16.39 1.73 8.45
CA GLN A 8 -15.27 2.54 7.99
C GLN A 8 -15.24 3.88 8.73
N ILE A 9 -14.04 4.32 9.13
CA ILE A 9 -13.77 5.65 9.67
C ILE A 9 -12.91 6.41 8.66
N GLY A 10 -13.46 7.49 8.13
CA GLY A 10 -12.77 8.37 7.21
C GLY A 10 -12.94 8.00 5.73
N THR A 11 -12.66 9.00 4.93
CA THR A 11 -12.41 8.96 3.49
C THR A 11 -11.50 10.12 3.14
N SER A 12 -10.75 10.00 2.05
CA SER A 12 -9.91 11.10 1.56
C SER A 12 -9.77 11.00 0.04
N ARG A 13 -9.64 12.13 -0.63
CA ARG A 13 -9.31 12.18 -2.05
C ARG A 13 -7.93 11.59 -2.33
N TYR A 14 -7.06 11.61 -1.34
CA TYR A 14 -5.67 11.18 -1.45
C TYR A 14 -5.45 9.75 -0.94
N SER A 15 -6.40 9.21 -0.15
CA SER A 15 -6.42 7.81 0.29
C SER A 15 -7.21 6.92 -0.67
N HIS A 16 -7.28 5.65 -0.35
CA HIS A 16 -8.09 4.67 -1.08
C HIS A 16 -9.47 4.41 -0.44
N GLY A 17 -9.88 5.26 0.51
CA GLY A 17 -11.07 5.06 1.34
C GLY A 17 -12.35 4.79 0.59
N SER A 18 -12.63 5.52 -0.49
CA SER A 18 -13.82 5.27 -1.33
C SER A 18 -13.80 3.90 -2.02
N SER A 19 -12.63 3.49 -2.51
CA SER A 19 -12.47 2.18 -3.16
C SER A 19 -12.48 1.02 -2.16
N ILE A 20 -11.92 1.20 -0.96
CA ILE A 20 -12.01 0.23 0.13
C ILE A 20 -13.46 0.05 0.55
N PHE A 21 -14.21 1.16 0.71
CA PHE A 21 -15.62 1.10 1.04
C PHE A 21 -16.45 0.35 -0.03
N ALA A 22 -16.19 0.62 -1.31
CA ALA A 22 -16.81 -0.11 -2.41
C ALA A 22 -16.54 -1.62 -2.32
N SER A 23 -15.28 -2.01 -2.14
CA SER A 23 -14.88 -3.41 -2.00
C SER A 23 -15.55 -4.10 -0.79
N LEU A 24 -15.67 -3.40 0.35
CA LEU A 24 -16.40 -3.92 1.51
C LEU A 24 -17.89 -4.15 1.21
N CYS A 25 -18.51 -3.22 0.47
CA CYS A 25 -19.92 -3.29 0.11
C CYS A 25 -20.22 -4.34 -0.96
N GLU A 26 -19.29 -4.59 -1.88
CA GLU A 26 -19.43 -5.58 -2.95
C GLU A 26 -19.23 -7.01 -2.44
N GLN A 27 -18.30 -7.23 -1.51
CA GLN A 27 -17.99 -8.54 -0.93
C GLN A 27 -18.98 -8.95 0.18
N LYS A 28 -20.28 -8.94 -0.13
CA LYS A 28 -21.39 -9.19 0.82
C LYS A 28 -21.37 -10.57 1.46
N GLU A 29 -20.66 -11.53 0.91
CA GLU A 29 -20.47 -12.87 1.49
C GLU A 29 -19.42 -12.86 2.62
N LEU A 30 -18.54 -11.87 2.63
CA LEU A 30 -17.47 -11.69 3.64
C LEU A 30 -17.86 -10.68 4.72
N PHE A 31 -18.48 -9.57 4.33
CA PHE A 31 -18.72 -8.42 5.17
C PHE A 31 -20.20 -8.06 5.34
N GLU A 32 -20.52 -7.55 6.52
CA GLU A 32 -21.74 -6.80 6.82
C GLU A 32 -21.30 -5.37 7.17
N VAL A 33 -21.50 -4.43 6.27
CA VAL A 33 -21.13 -3.03 6.47
C VAL A 33 -22.15 -2.38 7.41
N ALA A 34 -21.71 -2.07 8.64
CA ALA A 34 -22.56 -1.45 9.67
C ALA A 34 -22.83 0.03 9.39
N GLY A 35 -21.86 0.71 8.78
CA GLY A 35 -21.92 2.13 8.46
C GLY A 35 -20.55 2.74 8.33
N TYR A 36 -20.53 4.08 8.33
CA TYR A 36 -19.31 4.86 8.19
C TYR A 36 -19.35 6.13 9.06
N ALA A 37 -18.16 6.66 9.37
CA ALA A 37 -18.00 7.98 10.01
C ALA A 37 -17.04 8.83 9.21
N PHE A 38 -17.35 10.13 9.05
CA PHE A 38 -16.49 11.14 8.43
C PHE A 38 -16.02 12.12 9.50
N PRO A 39 -14.92 11.83 10.20
CA PRO A 39 -14.32 12.78 11.12
C PRO A 39 -13.61 13.91 10.37
N GLU A 40 -13.10 14.92 11.09
CA GLU A 40 -12.28 16.00 10.54
C GLU A 40 -12.96 16.81 9.42
N ASN A 41 -14.31 16.86 9.42
CA ASN A 41 -15.14 17.53 8.41
C ASN A 41 -14.93 17.00 6.98
N GLU A 42 -14.67 15.70 6.84
CA GLU A 42 -14.38 15.07 5.54
C GLU A 42 -15.56 15.16 4.56
N ASP A 43 -16.79 15.19 5.04
CA ASP A 43 -17.99 15.41 4.21
C ASP A 43 -18.07 16.81 3.57
N GLU A 44 -17.44 17.79 4.17
CA GLU A 44 -17.29 19.14 3.61
C GLU A 44 -16.06 19.24 2.72
N LYS A 45 -14.96 18.59 3.11
CA LYS A 45 -13.70 18.56 2.36
C LYS A 45 -13.80 17.75 1.06
N PHE A 46 -14.55 16.65 1.07
CA PHE A 46 -14.62 15.67 -0.02
C PHE A 46 -16.07 15.38 -0.43
N PRO A 47 -16.84 16.41 -0.86
CA PRO A 47 -18.27 16.26 -1.19
C PRO A 47 -18.54 15.29 -2.35
N GLU A 48 -17.54 15.01 -3.19
CA GLU A 48 -17.63 14.08 -4.30
C GLU A 48 -17.94 12.64 -3.89
N PHE A 49 -17.62 12.24 -2.65
CA PHE A 49 -17.89 10.88 -2.16
C PHE A 49 -19.29 10.73 -1.55
N LYS A 50 -20.02 11.81 -1.35
CA LYS A 50 -21.29 11.82 -0.63
C LYS A 50 -22.33 10.87 -1.20
N GLU A 51 -22.45 10.77 -2.51
CA GLU A 51 -23.43 9.90 -3.17
C GLU A 51 -23.12 8.42 -2.94
N GLN A 52 -21.84 8.04 -2.95
CA GLN A 52 -21.42 6.66 -2.73
C GLN A 52 -21.80 6.15 -1.34
N TYR A 53 -21.66 7.00 -0.33
CA TYR A 53 -21.92 6.64 1.07
C TYR A 53 -23.38 6.83 1.49
N ALA A 54 -24.18 7.61 0.75
CA ALA A 54 -25.56 7.95 1.10
C ALA A 54 -26.50 6.75 1.37
N PRO A 55 -26.36 5.59 0.71
CA PRO A 55 -27.19 4.42 0.99
C PRO A 55 -26.90 3.74 2.34
N TYR A 56 -25.82 4.10 3.01
CA TYR A 56 -25.32 3.44 4.23
C TYR A 56 -25.53 4.30 5.45
N ARG A 57 -25.55 3.67 6.62
CA ARG A 57 -25.77 4.37 7.89
C ARG A 57 -24.56 5.27 8.20
N ARG A 58 -24.79 6.57 8.32
CA ARG A 58 -23.82 7.49 8.92
C ARG A 58 -23.81 7.31 10.44
N MET A 59 -22.64 7.22 11.03
CA MET A 59 -22.39 7.02 12.45
C MET A 59 -21.38 8.04 12.94
N THR A 60 -21.31 8.23 14.26
CA THR A 60 -20.15 8.89 14.86
C THR A 60 -19.03 7.87 15.11
N VAL A 61 -17.81 8.35 15.32
CA VAL A 61 -16.68 7.51 15.70
C VAL A 61 -17.00 6.77 17.01
N GLU A 62 -17.60 7.45 17.98
CA GLU A 62 -17.99 6.88 19.26
C GLU A 62 -19.04 5.76 19.12
N GLU A 63 -20.03 5.94 18.24
CA GLU A 63 -21.01 4.88 17.95
C GLU A 63 -20.34 3.64 17.37
N ILE A 64 -19.40 3.82 16.42
CA ILE A 64 -18.64 2.69 15.83
C ILE A 64 -17.82 1.97 16.91
N LEU A 65 -17.10 2.73 17.74
CA LEU A 65 -16.20 2.16 18.73
C LEU A 65 -16.92 1.47 19.90
N SER A 66 -18.09 2.00 20.29
CA SER A 66 -18.88 1.46 21.39
C SER A 66 -19.84 0.32 21.03
N ASP A 67 -20.15 0.13 19.74
CA ASP A 67 -21.01 -0.98 19.29
C ASP A 67 -20.27 -2.34 19.40
N PRO A 68 -20.66 -3.22 20.35
CA PRO A 68 -19.98 -4.51 20.56
C PRO A 68 -20.18 -5.49 19.39
N THR A 69 -21.12 -5.22 18.49
CA THR A 69 -21.39 -6.06 17.32
C THR A 69 -20.48 -5.77 16.14
N ILE A 70 -19.84 -4.58 16.10
CA ILE A 70 -18.83 -4.23 15.10
C ILE A 70 -17.51 -4.87 15.53
N GLU A 71 -17.01 -5.78 14.70
CA GLU A 71 -15.82 -6.58 15.00
C GLU A 71 -14.54 -5.94 14.45
N ALA A 72 -14.67 -5.28 13.30
CA ALA A 72 -13.54 -4.71 12.57
C ALA A 72 -13.84 -3.27 12.11
N VAL A 73 -12.79 -2.50 11.90
CA VAL A 73 -12.87 -1.13 11.37
C VAL A 73 -11.79 -0.92 10.31
N ALA A 74 -12.17 -0.33 9.18
CA ALA A 74 -11.26 0.25 8.20
C ALA A 74 -11.04 1.73 8.52
N VAL A 75 -9.80 2.15 8.70
CA VAL A 75 -9.42 3.55 8.95
C VAL A 75 -8.78 4.12 7.71
N GLU A 76 -9.49 5.07 7.07
CA GLU A 76 -9.20 5.59 5.74
C GLU A 76 -9.26 7.14 5.71
N THR A 77 -8.94 7.77 6.83
CA THR A 77 -8.84 9.24 6.92
C THR A 77 -7.68 9.80 6.10
N GLU A 78 -7.57 11.11 6.02
CA GLU A 78 -6.32 11.74 5.57
C GLU A 78 -5.15 11.18 6.40
N GLU A 79 -4.01 10.95 5.76
CA GLU A 79 -2.88 10.21 6.34
C GLU A 79 -2.35 10.83 7.65
N VAL A 80 -2.48 12.13 7.80
CA VAL A 80 -2.09 12.87 9.05
C VAL A 80 -2.93 12.46 10.27
N TYR A 81 -4.13 11.92 10.08
CA TYR A 81 -5.04 11.50 11.14
C TYR A 81 -5.11 9.97 11.33
N LEU A 82 -4.51 9.19 10.45
CA LEU A 82 -4.62 7.72 10.46
C LEU A 82 -4.31 7.11 11.83
N LEU A 83 -3.14 7.42 12.41
CA LEU A 83 -2.75 6.85 13.70
C LEU A 83 -3.63 7.29 14.86
N LYS A 84 -4.22 8.50 14.79
CA LYS A 84 -5.18 8.97 15.80
C LYS A 84 -6.37 7.99 15.89
N TYR A 85 -7.01 7.72 14.75
CA TYR A 85 -8.20 6.85 14.73
C TYR A 85 -7.84 5.36 14.84
N ALA A 86 -6.74 4.93 14.25
CA ALA A 86 -6.25 3.55 14.39
C ALA A 86 -6.00 3.16 15.86
N LYS A 87 -5.37 4.04 16.64
CA LYS A 87 -5.18 3.81 18.08
C LYS A 87 -6.51 3.77 18.84
N MET A 88 -7.50 4.59 18.48
CA MET A 88 -8.83 4.54 19.09
C MET A 88 -9.51 3.19 18.80
N VAL A 89 -9.46 2.71 17.56
CA VAL A 89 -9.99 1.40 17.13
C VAL A 89 -9.32 0.26 17.91
N ALA A 90 -7.99 0.26 17.96
CA ALA A 90 -7.23 -0.77 18.68
C ALA A 90 -7.54 -0.75 20.20
N LYS A 91 -7.63 0.44 20.83
CA LYS A 91 -8.01 0.60 22.25
C LYS A 91 -9.41 0.06 22.51
N ALA A 92 -10.35 0.24 21.56
CA ALA A 92 -11.71 -0.32 21.62
C ALA A 92 -11.77 -1.84 21.41
N GLY A 93 -10.63 -2.51 21.12
CA GLY A 93 -10.56 -3.96 20.94
C GLY A 93 -11.12 -4.46 19.62
N LYS A 94 -11.13 -3.63 18.58
CA LYS A 94 -11.61 -4.00 17.26
C LYS A 94 -10.46 -4.33 16.32
N HIS A 95 -10.66 -5.30 15.42
CA HIS A 95 -9.72 -5.60 14.34
C HIS A 95 -9.56 -4.40 13.43
N LEU A 96 -8.36 -4.19 12.90
CA LEU A 96 -7.99 -2.97 12.20
C LEU A 96 -7.45 -3.24 10.79
N HIS A 97 -8.11 -2.66 9.79
CA HIS A 97 -7.48 -2.30 8.52
C HIS A 97 -7.17 -0.81 8.54
N MET A 98 -6.01 -0.39 8.04
CA MET A 98 -5.61 1.01 8.01
C MET A 98 -4.90 1.33 6.70
N GLU A 99 -5.17 2.51 6.13
CA GLU A 99 -4.42 3.02 4.98
C GLU A 99 -2.91 3.13 5.30
N LYS A 100 -2.08 2.90 4.29
CA LYS A 100 -0.61 2.97 4.37
C LYS A 100 -0.11 4.44 4.27
N PRO A 101 1.12 4.71 4.66
CA PRO A 101 1.98 3.92 5.54
C PRO A 101 1.70 4.21 7.02
N GLY A 102 0.77 5.09 7.32
CA GLY A 102 0.49 5.67 8.61
C GLY A 102 0.92 7.13 8.68
N SER A 103 1.02 7.71 9.86
CA SER A 103 1.52 9.08 10.05
C SER A 103 3.05 9.08 10.22
N PRO A 104 3.72 10.22 10.06
CA PRO A 104 5.18 10.29 10.14
C PRO A 104 5.79 10.06 11.54
N ASN A 105 4.98 9.79 12.55
CA ASN A 105 5.43 9.61 13.92
C ASN A 105 5.65 8.13 14.25
N LEU A 106 6.92 7.74 14.41
CA LEU A 106 7.31 6.38 14.72
C LEU A 106 6.84 5.90 16.11
N ASP A 107 6.87 6.77 17.11
CA ASP A 107 6.49 6.37 18.47
C ASP A 107 4.98 6.11 18.56
N ASP A 108 4.17 6.89 17.85
CA ASP A 108 2.73 6.64 17.72
C ASP A 108 2.43 5.31 17.02
N PHE A 109 3.22 4.95 16.00
CA PHE A 109 3.06 3.67 15.33
C PHE A 109 3.49 2.50 16.22
N ARG A 110 4.56 2.66 17.01
CA ARG A 110 4.99 1.68 18.04
C ARG A 110 3.92 1.46 19.10
N GLU A 111 3.29 2.56 19.59
CA GLU A 111 2.16 2.47 20.53
C GLU A 111 1.01 1.66 19.91
N LEU A 112 0.62 1.98 18.67
CA LEU A 112 -0.43 1.23 17.96
C LEU A 112 -0.11 -0.26 17.90
N VAL A 113 1.09 -0.62 17.43
CA VAL A 113 1.54 -2.01 17.31
C VAL A 113 1.53 -2.72 18.67
N SER A 114 1.95 -2.04 19.74
CA SER A 114 1.91 -2.60 21.10
C SER A 114 0.49 -2.95 21.54
N ILE A 115 -0.47 -2.05 21.31
CA ILE A 115 -1.89 -2.28 21.66
C ILE A 115 -2.46 -3.45 20.84
N LEU A 116 -2.17 -3.51 19.54
CA LEU A 116 -2.64 -4.58 18.66
C LEU A 116 -2.10 -5.95 19.10
N LYS A 117 -0.82 -6.02 19.47
CA LYS A 117 -0.18 -7.24 20.01
C LYS A 117 -0.80 -7.67 21.34
N GLU A 118 -0.92 -6.75 22.29
CA GLU A 118 -1.48 -7.00 23.61
C GLU A 118 -2.90 -7.60 23.54
N LYS A 119 -3.72 -7.05 22.64
CA LYS A 119 -5.10 -7.47 22.46
C LYS A 119 -5.30 -8.58 21.41
N ASN A 120 -4.23 -9.04 20.78
CA ASN A 120 -4.25 -10.05 19.71
C ASN A 120 -5.25 -9.70 18.58
N LEU A 121 -5.21 -8.48 18.08
CA LEU A 121 -6.14 -7.98 17.07
C LEU A 121 -5.60 -8.23 15.66
N ALA A 122 -6.44 -8.66 14.74
CA ALA A 122 -6.08 -8.70 13.33
C ALA A 122 -5.71 -7.28 12.85
N PHE A 123 -4.59 -7.18 12.15
CA PHE A 123 -4.07 -5.93 11.62
C PHE A 123 -3.67 -6.08 10.15
N SER A 124 -4.05 -5.12 9.34
CA SER A 124 -3.70 -5.06 7.92
C SER A 124 -3.48 -3.61 7.49
N LEU A 125 -2.43 -3.38 6.71
CA LEU A 125 -2.14 -2.09 6.08
C LEU A 125 -2.50 -2.09 4.59
N GLY A 126 -2.82 -0.93 4.06
CA GLY A 126 -3.26 -0.69 2.68
C GLY A 126 -2.20 -0.94 1.59
N TYR A 127 -1.27 -1.89 1.80
CA TYR A 127 -0.25 -2.27 0.82
C TYR A 127 -0.83 -3.17 -0.28
N MET A 128 -1.67 -2.63 -1.13
CA MET A 128 -2.45 -3.36 -2.14
C MET A 128 -1.59 -4.13 -3.16
N TYR A 129 -0.35 -3.69 -3.44
CA TYR A 129 0.54 -4.39 -4.38
C TYR A 129 0.98 -5.77 -3.89
N ARG A 130 0.88 -6.08 -2.59
CA ARG A 130 1.02 -7.42 -2.02
C ARG A 130 0.04 -8.43 -2.64
N PHE A 131 -1.07 -7.93 -3.19
CA PHE A 131 -2.19 -8.70 -3.74
C PHE A 131 -2.28 -8.67 -5.26
N ASN A 132 -1.41 -7.89 -5.94
CA ASN A 132 -1.28 -7.92 -7.39
C ASN A 132 -0.86 -9.33 -7.85
N PRO A 133 -1.58 -9.96 -8.80
CA PRO A 133 -1.34 -11.36 -9.16
C PRO A 133 0.08 -11.61 -9.68
N LYS A 134 0.67 -10.69 -10.45
CA LYS A 134 2.04 -10.84 -10.96
C LYS A 134 3.09 -10.58 -9.88
N VAL A 135 2.81 -9.71 -8.92
CA VAL A 135 3.68 -9.53 -7.74
C VAL A 135 3.66 -10.80 -6.88
N LYS A 136 2.48 -11.38 -6.62
CA LYS A 136 2.38 -12.65 -5.87
C LYS A 136 3.12 -13.79 -6.56
N GLU A 137 3.00 -13.88 -7.87
CA GLU A 137 3.73 -14.87 -8.67
C GLU A 137 5.24 -14.66 -8.55
N LEU A 138 5.73 -13.42 -8.76
CA LEU A 138 7.14 -13.06 -8.63
C LEU A 138 7.68 -13.42 -7.24
N LEU A 139 6.99 -13.03 -6.17
CA LEU A 139 7.39 -13.34 -4.80
C LEU A 139 7.44 -14.85 -4.53
N SER A 140 6.51 -15.61 -5.09
CA SER A 140 6.52 -17.08 -5.01
C SER A 140 7.75 -17.68 -5.70
N ARG A 141 8.10 -17.20 -6.88
CA ARG A 141 9.26 -17.64 -7.67
C ARG A 141 10.60 -17.26 -6.99
N VAL A 142 10.67 -16.06 -6.40
CA VAL A 142 11.83 -15.67 -5.57
C VAL A 142 11.97 -16.60 -4.37
N LYS A 143 10.87 -16.86 -3.65
CA LYS A 143 10.86 -17.73 -2.47
C LYS A 143 11.20 -19.18 -2.80
N SER A 144 10.84 -19.68 -3.98
CA SER A 144 11.23 -21.03 -4.43
C SER A 144 12.71 -21.16 -4.78
N GLY A 145 13.44 -20.05 -4.86
CA GLY A 145 14.84 -19.99 -5.26
C GLY A 145 15.06 -20.15 -6.77
N GLU A 146 14.04 -20.00 -7.60
CA GLU A 146 14.12 -20.16 -9.05
C GLU A 146 15.17 -19.24 -9.69
N LEU A 147 15.25 -17.99 -9.24
CA LEU A 147 16.20 -17.00 -9.75
C LEU A 147 17.62 -17.16 -9.17
N GLY A 148 17.87 -18.08 -8.26
CA GLY A 148 19.11 -18.15 -7.49
C GLY A 148 19.19 -17.05 -6.43
N LYS A 149 20.40 -16.66 -6.06
CA LYS A 149 20.62 -15.56 -5.12
C LYS A 149 20.24 -14.24 -5.78
N ILE A 150 19.30 -13.52 -5.19
CA ILE A 150 18.90 -12.18 -5.65
C ILE A 150 19.98 -11.18 -5.24
N PHE A 151 20.39 -10.30 -6.14
CA PHE A 151 21.39 -9.27 -5.87
C PHE A 151 20.96 -7.86 -6.26
N SER A 152 19.83 -7.71 -7.00
CA SER A 152 19.30 -6.39 -7.34
C SER A 152 17.77 -6.39 -7.42
N VAL A 153 17.17 -5.34 -6.87
CA VAL A 153 15.77 -4.99 -7.11
C VAL A 153 15.69 -3.52 -7.51
N GLU A 154 15.06 -3.27 -8.65
CA GLU A 154 14.78 -1.93 -9.16
C GLU A 154 13.27 -1.72 -9.12
N ALA A 155 12.79 -0.67 -8.48
CA ALA A 155 11.37 -0.41 -8.40
C ALA A 155 11.07 1.07 -8.64
N GLN A 156 10.09 1.34 -9.50
CA GLN A 156 9.67 2.70 -9.82
C GLN A 156 8.16 2.83 -9.73
N MET A 157 7.69 3.92 -9.10
CA MET A 157 6.29 4.26 -9.01
C MET A 157 6.13 5.77 -9.14
N SER A 158 5.75 6.22 -10.31
CA SER A 158 5.64 7.65 -10.63
C SER A 158 4.29 7.95 -11.27
N CYS A 159 3.88 9.21 -11.18
CA CYS A 159 2.68 9.76 -11.81
C CYS A 159 2.86 11.27 -12.00
N LYS A 160 1.85 11.92 -12.53
CA LYS A 160 1.76 13.38 -12.55
C LYS A 160 0.53 13.82 -11.80
N HIS A 161 0.74 14.45 -10.65
CA HIS A 161 -0.32 15.00 -9.82
C HIS A 161 -0.55 16.50 -10.06
N SER A 162 -1.70 16.99 -9.62
CA SER A 162 -2.02 18.42 -9.62
C SER A 162 -1.10 19.19 -8.64
N LYS A 163 -1.07 20.51 -8.77
CA LYS A 163 -0.35 21.38 -7.84
C LYS A 163 -0.81 21.20 -6.41
N GLU A 164 -2.12 21.08 -6.20
CA GLU A 164 -2.76 20.96 -4.89
C GLU A 164 -2.33 19.63 -4.22
N GLN A 165 -2.34 18.54 -4.98
CA GLN A 165 -1.93 17.24 -4.46
C GLN A 165 -0.43 17.20 -4.13
N ARG A 166 0.41 17.84 -4.93
CA ARG A 166 1.83 17.98 -4.62
C ARG A 166 2.09 18.84 -3.39
N ALA A 167 1.32 19.91 -3.21
CA ALA A 167 1.40 20.73 -1.99
C ALA A 167 1.02 19.94 -0.74
N PHE A 168 0.03 19.05 -0.81
CA PHE A 168 -0.38 18.16 0.28
C PHE A 168 0.78 17.25 0.74
N LEU A 169 1.67 16.84 -0.15
CA LEU A 169 2.82 16.02 0.22
C LEU A 169 3.81 16.72 1.16
N SER A 170 3.71 18.04 1.35
CA SER A 170 4.53 18.77 2.33
C SER A 170 4.31 18.36 3.78
N ASP A 171 3.18 17.72 4.06
CA ASP A 171 2.83 17.24 5.40
C ASP A 171 3.61 15.96 5.79
N PHE A 172 4.34 15.37 4.84
CA PHE A 172 5.05 14.10 5.03
C PHE A 172 6.57 14.21 4.86
N PRO A 173 7.35 13.48 5.69
CA PRO A 173 8.79 13.41 5.50
C PRO A 173 9.10 12.70 4.17
N GLY A 174 9.99 13.30 3.35
CA GLY A 174 10.35 12.72 2.06
C GLY A 174 9.22 12.68 1.03
N GLY A 175 8.10 13.38 1.28
CA GLY A 175 7.00 13.62 0.36
C GLY A 175 6.56 12.37 -0.43
N MET A 176 6.96 12.30 -1.71
CA MET A 176 6.57 11.21 -2.60
C MET A 176 7.18 9.86 -2.23
N THR A 177 8.35 9.84 -1.57
CA THR A 177 8.94 8.60 -1.03
C THR A 177 8.06 8.00 0.05
N PHE A 178 7.52 8.82 0.94
CA PHE A 178 6.58 8.38 1.97
C PHE A 178 5.25 7.94 1.37
N PHE A 179 4.69 8.75 0.47
CA PHE A 179 3.31 8.59 -0.02
C PHE A 179 3.15 7.40 -0.97
N LEU A 180 4.00 7.27 -2.01
CA LEU A 180 3.98 6.15 -2.96
C LEU A 180 5.18 5.21 -2.82
N GLY A 181 6.36 5.75 -2.51
CA GLY A 181 7.57 4.96 -2.37
C GLY A 181 7.47 3.86 -1.31
N CYS A 182 6.62 4.04 -0.29
CA CYS A 182 6.37 3.04 0.75
C CYS A 182 5.92 1.68 0.17
N HIS A 183 5.12 1.66 -0.91
CA HIS A 183 4.75 0.43 -1.61
C HIS A 183 5.96 -0.29 -2.20
N LEU A 184 6.88 0.46 -2.77
CA LEU A 184 8.09 -0.10 -3.37
C LEU A 184 9.06 -0.62 -2.30
N ILE A 185 9.16 0.10 -1.18
CA ILE A 185 9.99 -0.30 -0.03
C ILE A 185 9.47 -1.62 0.54
N ASP A 186 8.16 -1.79 0.66
CA ASP A 186 7.55 -3.05 1.07
C ASP A 186 7.94 -4.21 0.13
N LEU A 187 7.86 -4.01 -1.18
CA LEU A 187 8.23 -5.03 -2.15
C LEU A 187 9.73 -5.35 -2.13
N VAL A 188 10.59 -4.34 -2.03
CA VAL A 188 12.04 -4.53 -1.89
C VAL A 188 12.35 -5.31 -0.62
N TYR A 189 11.72 -4.95 0.50
CA TYR A 189 11.93 -5.62 1.79
C TYR A 189 11.47 -7.08 1.77
N GLN A 190 10.34 -7.39 1.12
CA GLN A 190 9.88 -8.77 0.95
C GLN A 190 10.84 -9.63 0.12
N ILE A 191 11.53 -9.04 -0.86
CA ILE A 191 12.42 -9.75 -1.78
C ILE A 191 13.84 -9.88 -1.22
N MET A 192 14.39 -8.80 -0.69
CA MET A 192 15.80 -8.71 -0.30
C MET A 192 16.02 -8.85 1.21
N GLY A 193 14.96 -8.71 2.02
CA GLY A 193 15.07 -8.70 3.47
C GLY A 193 15.70 -7.41 4.03
N GLU A 194 16.40 -7.54 5.16
CA GLU A 194 16.99 -6.44 5.92
C GLU A 194 18.20 -5.84 5.22
N PRO A 195 18.18 -4.53 4.87
CA PRO A 195 19.32 -3.86 4.29
C PRO A 195 20.39 -3.53 5.36
N THR A 196 21.66 -3.52 4.98
CA THR A 196 22.77 -3.07 5.84
C THR A 196 22.83 -1.55 5.97
N ALA A 197 22.30 -0.82 4.98
CA ALA A 197 22.18 0.64 5.01
C ALA A 197 21.09 1.12 4.05
N VAL A 198 20.50 2.26 4.36
CA VAL A 198 19.54 2.98 3.50
C VAL A 198 20.07 4.37 3.22
N LEU A 199 20.15 4.75 1.94
CA LEU A 199 20.59 6.07 1.49
C LEU A 199 19.43 6.84 0.88
N PRO A 200 18.83 7.82 1.59
CA PRO A 200 17.73 8.63 1.09
C PRO A 200 18.23 9.74 0.13
N LEU A 201 17.51 9.93 -0.97
CA LEU A 201 17.81 10.92 -2.01
C LEU A 201 16.52 11.62 -2.47
N SER A 202 15.93 12.44 -1.60
CA SER A 202 14.74 13.22 -1.96
C SER A 202 15.08 14.64 -2.40
N ARG A 203 14.30 15.16 -3.34
CA ARG A 203 14.44 16.53 -3.87
C ARG A 203 13.08 17.12 -4.22
N SER A 204 12.99 18.44 -4.07
CA SER A 204 11.91 19.22 -4.70
C SER A 204 12.33 19.61 -6.12
N THR A 205 11.44 19.40 -7.09
CA THR A 205 11.64 19.89 -8.46
C THR A 205 11.35 21.38 -8.59
N GLY A 206 10.64 21.99 -7.65
CA GLY A 206 10.21 23.39 -7.68
C GLY A 206 9.17 23.72 -8.77
N ILE A 207 8.64 22.72 -9.47
CA ILE A 207 7.63 22.90 -10.52
C ILE A 207 6.37 23.56 -9.92
N ASP A 208 5.80 24.52 -10.64
CA ASP A 208 4.63 25.32 -10.23
C ASP A 208 4.81 26.07 -8.88
N GLY A 209 6.06 26.24 -8.43
CA GLY A 209 6.39 26.87 -7.16
C GLY A 209 6.02 26.00 -5.94
N VAL A 210 5.87 24.70 -6.11
CA VAL A 210 5.69 23.74 -5.00
C VAL A 210 7.06 23.28 -4.53
N HIS A 211 7.31 23.41 -3.22
CA HIS A 211 8.59 23.09 -2.58
C HIS A 211 8.48 21.87 -1.65
N THR A 212 7.91 20.79 -2.18
CA THR A 212 7.83 19.49 -1.49
C THR A 212 8.82 18.51 -2.10
N ASP A 213 9.14 17.43 -1.39
CA ASP A 213 9.96 16.33 -1.91
C ASP A 213 9.13 15.51 -2.94
N ASP A 214 8.96 16.07 -4.13
CA ASP A 214 8.15 15.52 -5.22
C ASP A 214 8.92 14.57 -6.16
N LEU A 215 10.22 14.41 -5.90
CA LEU A 215 11.10 13.43 -6.52
C LEU A 215 11.92 12.73 -5.45
N GLY A 216 11.64 11.46 -5.20
CA GLY A 216 12.33 10.64 -4.23
C GLY A 216 13.02 9.44 -4.86
N MET A 217 14.18 9.12 -4.33
CA MET A 217 14.90 7.86 -4.55
C MET A 217 15.50 7.41 -3.23
N ALA A 218 15.49 6.10 -2.98
CA ALA A 218 16.29 5.53 -1.89
C ALA A 218 17.06 4.33 -2.41
N VAL A 219 18.30 4.21 -1.97
CA VAL A 219 19.17 3.06 -2.26
C VAL A 219 19.31 2.22 -0.99
N PHE A 220 19.11 0.92 -1.14
CA PHE A 220 19.22 -0.08 -0.08
C PHE A 220 20.47 -0.92 -0.36
N GLN A 221 21.39 -0.95 0.58
CA GLN A 221 22.62 -1.72 0.49
C GLN A 221 22.47 -3.06 1.20
N TYR A 222 23.04 -4.09 0.64
CA TYR A 222 23.11 -5.44 1.19
C TYR A 222 24.56 -5.94 1.08
N GLU A 223 24.93 -6.97 1.81
CA GLU A 223 26.28 -7.53 1.75
C GLU A 223 26.74 -7.86 0.32
N ASN A 224 25.81 -8.41 -0.49
CA ASN A 224 26.10 -8.86 -1.85
C ASN A 224 25.08 -8.34 -2.86
N GLY A 225 24.60 -7.12 -2.70
CA GLY A 225 23.63 -6.55 -3.62
C GLY A 225 23.26 -5.12 -3.33
N ILE A 226 22.55 -4.53 -4.27
CA ILE A 226 22.01 -3.17 -4.18
C ILE A 226 20.62 -3.16 -4.76
N SER A 227 19.69 -2.51 -4.07
CA SER A 227 18.35 -2.24 -4.61
C SER A 227 18.05 -0.74 -4.53
N PHE A 228 17.15 -0.28 -5.36
CA PHE A 228 16.68 1.11 -5.25
C PHE A 228 15.20 1.25 -5.57
N ILE A 229 14.62 2.28 -5.00
CA ILE A 229 13.28 2.74 -5.36
C ILE A 229 13.35 4.15 -5.95
N LYS A 230 12.42 4.48 -6.86
CA LYS A 230 12.19 5.85 -7.36
C LYS A 230 10.71 6.15 -7.36
N ALA A 231 10.32 7.31 -6.82
CA ALA A 231 8.96 7.82 -6.85
C ALA A 231 8.95 9.30 -7.25
N SER A 232 8.07 9.68 -8.18
CA SER A 232 7.90 11.08 -8.58
C SER A 232 6.43 11.36 -8.86
N ASP A 233 5.97 12.56 -8.52
CA ASP A 233 4.61 13.03 -8.85
C ASP A 233 4.56 14.08 -9.96
N ASN A 234 5.70 14.32 -10.65
CA ASN A 234 5.82 15.18 -11.81
C ASN A 234 6.19 14.44 -13.11
N GLU A 235 6.14 13.13 -13.12
CA GLU A 235 6.56 12.33 -14.27
C GLU A 235 5.38 12.13 -15.25
N VAL A 236 5.45 12.80 -16.42
CA VAL A 236 4.48 12.60 -17.49
C VAL A 236 4.56 11.18 -18.02
N GLY A 237 3.42 10.47 -18.07
CA GLY A 237 3.38 9.05 -18.45
C GLY A 237 3.95 8.10 -17.39
N GLY A 238 4.25 8.59 -16.20
CA GLY A 238 4.89 7.84 -15.13
C GLY A 238 4.08 6.62 -14.68
N PHE A 239 2.77 6.66 -14.78
CA PHE A 239 1.91 5.52 -14.41
C PHE A 239 2.24 4.25 -15.22
N LEU A 240 2.40 4.36 -16.54
CA LEU A 240 2.74 3.22 -17.39
C LEU A 240 4.21 2.78 -17.30
N ARG A 241 5.05 3.59 -16.64
CA ARG A 241 6.45 3.27 -16.37
C ARG A 241 6.68 2.64 -15.01
N ARG A 242 5.63 2.45 -14.21
CA ARG A 242 5.71 1.73 -12.94
C ARG A 242 6.25 0.33 -13.18
N ASN A 243 7.28 -0.05 -12.43
CA ASN A 243 7.93 -1.34 -12.59
C ASN A 243 8.41 -1.92 -11.26
N LEU A 244 8.63 -3.23 -11.30
CA LEU A 244 9.36 -3.99 -10.30
C LEU A 244 10.25 -4.97 -11.06
N ILE A 245 11.56 -4.80 -11.01
CA ILE A 245 12.54 -5.64 -11.70
C ILE A 245 13.40 -6.33 -10.65
N VAL A 246 13.50 -7.63 -10.73
CA VAL A 246 14.27 -8.47 -9.81
C VAL A 246 15.32 -9.24 -10.61
N THR A 247 16.58 -9.16 -10.19
CA THR A 247 17.69 -9.83 -10.83
C THR A 247 18.39 -10.76 -9.85
N GLY A 248 18.51 -12.01 -10.25
CA GLY A 248 19.21 -13.06 -9.54
C GLY A 248 20.25 -13.76 -10.41
N GLU A 249 20.99 -14.70 -9.83
CA GLU A 249 22.08 -15.43 -10.48
C GLU A 249 21.66 -16.17 -11.75
N ARG A 250 20.40 -16.67 -11.81
CA ARG A 250 19.92 -17.53 -12.89
C ARG A 250 18.88 -16.89 -13.79
N GLY A 251 18.39 -15.72 -13.44
CA GLY A 251 17.36 -15.06 -14.24
C GLY A 251 16.91 -13.72 -13.69
N SER A 252 16.12 -13.03 -14.50
CA SER A 252 15.50 -11.77 -14.18
C SER A 252 14.00 -11.80 -14.46
N LEU A 253 13.24 -11.19 -13.57
CA LEU A 253 11.80 -10.97 -13.73
C LEU A 253 11.53 -9.46 -13.71
N ALA A 254 10.74 -8.98 -14.64
CA ALA A 254 10.38 -7.57 -14.73
C ALA A 254 8.86 -7.41 -14.88
N ILE A 255 8.18 -6.90 -13.84
CA ILE A 255 6.77 -6.51 -13.96
C ILE A 255 6.74 -5.07 -14.46
N GLN A 256 6.30 -4.89 -15.72
CA GLN A 256 6.20 -3.59 -16.37
C GLN A 256 5.18 -3.62 -17.52
N PRO A 257 4.09 -2.84 -17.45
CA PRO A 257 3.72 -2.00 -16.32
C PRO A 257 3.35 -2.83 -15.08
N LEU A 258 3.62 -2.29 -13.90
CA LEU A 258 3.24 -2.92 -12.62
C LEU A 258 1.72 -3.09 -12.52
N GLU A 259 1.00 -2.14 -13.10
CA GLU A 259 -0.45 -2.15 -13.30
C GLU A 259 -0.85 -1.16 -14.38
N TYR A 260 -1.92 -1.44 -15.11
CA TYR A 260 -2.56 -0.49 -16.02
C TYR A 260 -4.03 -0.87 -16.23
N TYR A 261 -4.82 0.12 -16.58
CA TYR A 261 -6.20 -0.12 -17.03
C TYR A 261 -6.17 -0.51 -18.50
N PRO A 262 -6.73 -1.67 -18.89
CA PRO A 262 -6.91 -1.99 -20.31
C PRO A 262 -7.77 -0.91 -20.97
N ALA A 263 -7.44 -0.56 -22.20
CA ALA A 263 -8.15 0.46 -22.98
C ALA A 263 -9.59 0.03 -23.42
N LEU A 264 -10.25 -0.84 -22.67
CA LEU A 264 -11.62 -1.25 -22.91
C LEU A 264 -12.57 -0.32 -22.14
N PRO A 265 -13.62 0.21 -22.78
CA PRO A 265 -14.46 1.26 -22.21
C PRO A 265 -15.27 0.89 -20.97
N GLU A 266 -15.20 -0.32 -20.48
CA GLU A 266 -16.11 -0.84 -19.43
C GLU A 266 -15.41 -1.57 -18.28
N SER A 267 -14.08 -1.53 -18.16
CA SER A 267 -13.38 -2.27 -17.11
C SER A 267 -12.64 -1.35 -16.14
N ASP A 268 -13.16 -1.23 -14.92
CA ASP A 268 -12.44 -0.64 -13.79
C ASP A 268 -11.31 -1.55 -13.27
N LYS A 269 -11.15 -2.73 -13.86
CA LYS A 269 -10.14 -3.72 -13.48
C LYS A 269 -8.80 -3.44 -14.15
N GLN A 270 -7.76 -3.77 -13.44
CA GLN A 270 -6.38 -3.59 -13.86
C GLN A 270 -5.75 -4.88 -14.37
N THR A 271 -4.67 -4.75 -15.12
CA THR A 271 -3.76 -5.85 -15.47
C THR A 271 -2.34 -5.48 -15.10
N ALA A 272 -1.47 -6.49 -14.97
CA ALA A 272 -0.03 -6.35 -14.80
C ALA A 272 0.68 -7.24 -15.80
N THR A 273 1.85 -6.82 -16.30
CA THR A 273 2.61 -7.58 -17.29
C THR A 273 3.96 -7.95 -16.73
N MET A 274 4.27 -9.24 -16.71
CA MET A 274 5.57 -9.78 -16.30
C MET A 274 6.35 -10.24 -17.54
N ASN A 275 7.62 -9.86 -17.58
CA ASN A 275 8.59 -10.30 -18.54
C ASN A 275 9.65 -11.12 -17.80
N GLU A 276 10.18 -12.16 -18.42
CA GLU A 276 11.18 -13.03 -17.82
C GLU A 276 12.31 -13.39 -18.79
N CYS A 277 13.50 -13.53 -18.25
CA CYS A 277 14.68 -13.95 -18.99
C CYS A 277 15.53 -14.86 -18.10
N PHE A 278 15.85 -16.05 -18.57
CA PHE A 278 16.63 -17.05 -17.85
C PHE A 278 17.82 -17.53 -18.66
N ASP A 279 18.90 -17.77 -17.94
CA ASP A 279 20.08 -18.57 -18.32
C ASP A 279 20.60 -18.36 -19.75
N THR A 280 20.82 -17.09 -20.10
CA THR A 280 21.53 -16.81 -21.34
C THR A 280 22.77 -15.98 -21.04
N ALA A 281 23.93 -16.56 -21.35
CA ALA A 281 25.22 -15.90 -21.27
C ALA A 281 25.54 -15.04 -22.51
N VAL A 282 24.54 -14.67 -23.30
CA VAL A 282 24.71 -14.03 -24.60
C VAL A 282 24.03 -12.67 -24.66
N TRP A 283 24.53 -11.79 -25.52
CA TRP A 283 23.98 -10.46 -25.78
C TRP A 283 22.54 -10.46 -26.30
N GLN A 284 22.06 -11.56 -26.83
CA GLN A 284 20.74 -11.73 -27.44
C GLN A 284 19.79 -12.51 -26.55
N ALA A 285 19.75 -12.16 -25.26
CA ALA A 285 18.77 -12.71 -24.33
C ALA A 285 17.34 -12.37 -24.78
N GLU A 286 16.49 -13.39 -24.89
CA GLU A 286 15.08 -13.20 -25.21
C GLU A 286 14.27 -13.07 -23.93
N TRP A 287 13.39 -12.06 -23.91
CA TRP A 287 12.42 -11.87 -22.85
C TRP A 287 11.07 -12.44 -23.29
N THR A 288 10.55 -13.37 -22.53
CA THR A 288 9.16 -13.81 -22.67
C THR A 288 8.24 -12.89 -21.89
N LYS A 289 6.99 -12.77 -22.36
CA LYS A 289 6.02 -11.81 -21.80
C LYS A 289 4.72 -12.50 -21.48
N GLU A 290 4.19 -12.24 -20.29
CA GLU A 290 2.88 -12.69 -19.87
C GLU A 290 2.09 -11.57 -19.16
N THR A 291 0.83 -11.41 -19.54
CA THR A 291 -0.09 -10.43 -18.92
C THR A 291 -1.09 -11.16 -18.03
N SER A 292 -1.37 -10.62 -16.86
CA SER A 292 -2.38 -11.15 -15.95
C SER A 292 -3.79 -11.06 -16.54
N LEU A 293 -4.68 -11.90 -16.05
CA LEU A 293 -6.11 -11.62 -16.16
C LEU A 293 -6.46 -10.30 -15.47
N PRO A 294 -7.55 -9.64 -15.87
CA PRO A 294 -8.05 -8.45 -15.16
C PRO A 294 -8.33 -8.76 -13.69
N PHE A 295 -7.92 -7.86 -12.80
CA PHE A 295 -8.09 -8.01 -11.35
C PHE A 295 -8.55 -6.69 -10.72
N ASP A 296 -9.29 -6.79 -9.61
CA ASP A 296 -9.56 -5.65 -8.74
C ASP A 296 -8.39 -5.42 -7.79
N ARG A 297 -8.07 -4.14 -7.56
CA ARG A 297 -6.93 -3.73 -6.74
C ARG A 297 -7.10 -4.02 -5.25
N TYR A 298 -8.34 -3.98 -4.75
CA TYR A 298 -8.65 -4.00 -3.32
C TYR A 298 -9.33 -5.28 -2.85
N ASP A 299 -10.09 -5.95 -3.69
CA ASP A 299 -10.89 -7.12 -3.32
C ASP A 299 -10.08 -8.24 -2.68
N SER A 300 -8.93 -8.56 -3.28
CA SER A 300 -8.03 -9.59 -2.74
C SER A 300 -7.43 -9.19 -1.39
N MET A 301 -7.19 -7.89 -1.18
CA MET A 301 -6.68 -7.35 0.09
C MET A 301 -7.74 -7.44 1.17
N MET A 302 -8.96 -6.99 0.91
CA MET A 302 -10.07 -7.05 1.86
C MET A 302 -10.48 -8.49 2.17
N LYS A 303 -10.45 -9.39 1.17
CA LYS A 303 -10.64 -10.83 1.39
C LYS A 303 -9.59 -11.40 2.34
N ASN A 304 -8.31 -11.06 2.15
CA ASN A 304 -7.24 -11.47 3.06
C ASN A 304 -7.44 -10.93 4.48
N PHE A 305 -7.88 -9.66 4.61
CA PHE A 305 -8.21 -9.09 5.91
C PHE A 305 -9.32 -9.89 6.61
N ALA A 306 -10.39 -10.26 5.88
CA ALA A 306 -11.44 -11.10 6.42
C ALA A 306 -10.93 -12.49 6.89
N GLU A 307 -9.98 -13.07 6.17
CA GLU A 307 -9.36 -14.36 6.55
C GLU A 307 -8.54 -14.21 7.83
N ILE A 308 -7.77 -13.14 7.98
CA ILE A 308 -6.99 -12.85 9.19
C ILE A 308 -7.91 -12.62 10.40
N VAL A 309 -8.98 -11.84 10.25
CA VAL A 309 -9.99 -11.63 11.30
C VAL A 309 -10.63 -12.96 11.75
N ARG A 310 -10.73 -13.94 10.85
CA ARG A 310 -11.23 -15.30 11.16
C ARG A 310 -10.17 -16.24 11.74
N GLY A 311 -8.97 -15.75 12.01
CA GLY A 311 -7.89 -16.50 12.67
C GLY A 311 -6.88 -17.14 11.72
N LYS A 312 -6.90 -16.82 10.42
CA LYS A 312 -5.79 -17.20 9.55
C LYS A 312 -4.53 -16.42 9.94
N GLU A 313 -3.39 -17.09 9.92
CA GLU A 313 -2.10 -16.44 10.16
C GLU A 313 -1.87 -15.29 9.17
N ASN A 314 -1.49 -14.15 9.71
CA ASN A 314 -1.10 -12.99 8.91
C ASN A 314 0.37 -13.16 8.47
N PRO A 315 0.67 -13.25 7.17
CA PRO A 315 2.06 -13.34 6.70
C PRO A 315 2.88 -12.07 7.01
N TYR A 316 2.20 -10.97 7.28
CA TYR A 316 2.80 -9.69 7.66
C TYR A 316 2.59 -9.49 9.17
N SER A 317 3.55 -9.97 9.97
CA SER A 317 3.49 -9.85 11.42
C SER A 317 3.53 -8.40 11.89
N TYR A 318 3.14 -8.14 13.14
CA TYR A 318 3.27 -6.80 13.74
C TYR A 318 4.71 -6.28 13.70
N ASP A 319 5.70 -7.16 13.90
CA ASP A 319 7.12 -6.77 13.86
C ASP A 319 7.57 -6.48 12.43
N TYR A 320 7.05 -7.21 11.45
CA TYR A 320 7.26 -6.91 10.03
C TYR A 320 6.74 -5.51 9.67
N GLU A 321 5.49 -5.20 10.03
CA GLU A 321 4.88 -3.91 9.70
C GLU A 321 5.58 -2.75 10.42
N LEU A 322 6.01 -2.95 11.67
CA LEU A 322 6.79 -1.95 12.39
C LEU A 322 8.16 -1.72 11.72
N ARG A 323 8.87 -2.80 11.36
CA ARG A 323 10.16 -2.69 10.71
C ARG A 323 10.05 -2.05 9.32
N LEU A 324 9.03 -2.41 8.56
CA LEU A 324 8.73 -1.78 7.28
C LEU A 324 8.53 -0.26 7.45
N PHE A 325 7.76 0.14 8.46
CA PHE A 325 7.52 1.56 8.73
C PHE A 325 8.83 2.30 9.09
N GLU A 326 9.71 1.69 9.88
CA GLU A 326 11.04 2.24 10.16
C GLU A 326 11.88 2.40 8.88
N LEU A 327 11.86 1.40 7.97
CA LEU A 327 12.56 1.48 6.68
C LEU A 327 12.00 2.60 5.79
N VAL A 328 10.67 2.81 5.80
CA VAL A 328 10.04 3.93 5.08
C VAL A 328 10.56 5.26 5.61
N LEU A 329 10.63 5.43 6.94
CA LEU A 329 11.15 6.67 7.54
C LEU A 329 12.64 6.86 7.23
N GLN A 330 13.46 5.80 7.30
CA GLN A 330 14.87 5.86 6.89
C GLN A 330 15.03 6.28 5.43
N ALA A 331 14.21 5.73 4.53
CA ALA A 331 14.20 6.12 3.12
C ALA A 331 13.75 7.57 2.88
N CYS A 332 13.05 8.16 3.85
CA CYS A 332 12.65 9.57 3.87
C CYS A 332 13.70 10.46 4.58
N GLY A 333 14.81 9.91 5.07
CA GLY A 333 15.85 10.65 5.77
C GLY A 333 15.55 10.96 7.24
N LYS A 334 14.76 10.14 7.90
CA LYS A 334 14.36 10.27 9.31
C LYS A 334 14.90 9.13 10.16
#